data_6a322f1b49c0874f43c26a2f198f8905
#
_entry.id   6a322f1b49c0874f43c26a2f198f8905
#
_cell.length_a   1.000
_cell.length_b   1.000
_cell.length_c   1.000
_cell.angle_alpha   90.00
_cell.angle_beta   90.00
_cell.angle_gamma   90.00
#
_symmetry.space_group_name_H-M   'P 1'
#
loop_
_entity.id
_entity.type
_entity.pdbx_description
1 polymer ?
#
loop_
_entity_poly.entity_id
_entity_poly.type
_entity_poly.pdbx_seq_one_letter_code
_entity_poly.pdbx_strand_id
1 'polypeptide(L)'
;MNKFESPAMTARATIRASVLKYTALLCKSLEDNYNRKHTNRAGSLQYSIRTGRKYHKIVEGEGTAHAFVDKNTGEVYKPASWSSPAKGVRFDLRIIKEREWLYENAEFTGGYLYHNAYYTGV
;
A
#
# COMPACT_ATOMS: atom_id res chain seq x y z
N MET A 1 -17.42 21.50 -7.58
CA MET A 1 -18.20 20.27 -7.57
C MET A 1 -19.24 20.31 -8.69
N ASN A 2 -19.38 19.21 -9.41
CA ASN A 2 -20.41 19.09 -10.44
C ASN A 2 -21.79 19.04 -9.77
N LYS A 3 -22.74 19.84 -10.27
CA LYS A 3 -24.08 19.92 -9.72
C LYS A 3 -24.87 18.61 -9.75
N PHE A 4 -24.43 17.65 -10.59
CA PHE A 4 -25.07 16.33 -10.69
C PHE A 4 -24.46 15.29 -9.75
N GLU A 5 -23.38 15.62 -9.06
CA GLU A 5 -22.76 14.70 -8.11
C GLU A 5 -23.42 14.82 -6.74
N SER A 6 -23.71 13.67 -6.14
CA SER A 6 -24.22 13.63 -4.77
C SER A 6 -23.06 13.86 -3.78
N PRO A 7 -23.36 14.33 -2.55
CA PRO A 7 -22.32 14.41 -1.52
C PRO A 7 -21.63 13.08 -1.23
N ALA A 8 -22.38 11.96 -1.31
CA ALA A 8 -21.80 10.64 -1.10
C ALA A 8 -20.79 10.27 -2.18
N MET A 9 -21.07 10.61 -3.45
CA MET A 9 -20.14 10.39 -4.55
C MET A 9 -18.89 11.23 -4.39
N THR A 10 -19.04 12.49 -3.96
CA THR A 10 -17.91 13.38 -3.71
C THR A 10 -17.04 12.84 -2.58
N ALA A 11 -17.65 12.35 -1.49
CA ALA A 11 -16.93 11.77 -0.36
C ALA A 11 -16.14 10.53 -0.79
N ARG A 12 -16.73 9.65 -1.58
CA ARG A 12 -16.05 8.46 -2.09
C ARG A 12 -14.86 8.83 -2.99
N ALA A 13 -15.03 9.82 -3.85
CA ALA A 13 -13.95 10.29 -4.72
C ALA A 13 -12.78 10.86 -3.90
N THR A 14 -13.08 11.60 -2.84
CA THR A 14 -12.09 12.16 -1.94
C THR A 14 -11.30 11.05 -1.21
N ILE A 15 -12.01 10.04 -0.71
CA ILE A 15 -11.37 8.89 -0.05
C ILE A 15 -10.45 8.16 -1.01
N ARG A 16 -10.91 7.86 -2.23
CA ARG A 16 -10.11 7.17 -3.23
C ARG A 16 -8.85 7.95 -3.60
N ALA A 17 -8.97 9.27 -3.74
CA ALA A 17 -7.81 10.13 -4.04
C ALA A 17 -6.79 10.07 -2.90
N SER A 18 -7.25 10.11 -1.66
CA SER A 18 -6.38 10.01 -0.49
C SER A 18 -5.69 8.65 -0.42
N VAL A 19 -6.44 7.57 -0.64
CA VAL A 19 -5.90 6.21 -0.61
C VAL A 19 -4.84 6.04 -1.69
N LEU A 20 -5.07 6.55 -2.90
CA LEU A 20 -4.07 6.47 -3.96
C LEU A 20 -2.79 7.22 -3.58
N LYS A 21 -2.94 8.41 -3.01
CA LYS A 21 -1.79 9.19 -2.53
C LYS A 21 -1.00 8.43 -1.47
N TYR A 22 -1.69 7.86 -0.48
CA TYR A 22 -1.04 7.10 0.59
C TYR A 22 -0.36 5.85 0.06
N THR A 23 -0.98 5.19 -0.92
CA THR A 23 -0.40 4.01 -1.57
C THR A 23 0.89 4.39 -2.32
N ALA A 24 0.88 5.50 -3.03
CA ALA A 24 2.07 5.99 -3.73
C ALA A 24 3.20 6.33 -2.76
N LEU A 25 2.87 6.93 -1.61
CA LEU A 25 3.85 7.22 -0.57
C LEU A 25 4.40 5.93 0.05
N LEU A 26 3.58 4.90 0.18
CA LEU A 26 4.06 3.59 0.65
C LEU A 26 5.05 2.98 -0.34
N CYS A 27 4.77 3.05 -1.63
CA CYS A 27 5.71 2.60 -2.66
C CYS A 27 7.05 3.33 -2.57
N LYS A 28 7.00 4.64 -2.41
CA LYS A 28 8.22 5.44 -2.26
C LYS A 28 8.98 5.04 -0.99
N SER A 29 8.27 4.81 0.10
CA SER A 29 8.89 4.38 1.36
C SER A 29 9.57 3.02 1.21
N LEU A 30 8.93 2.09 0.51
CA LEU A 30 9.53 0.78 0.23
C LEU A 30 10.83 0.92 -0.56
N GLU A 31 10.84 1.79 -1.57
CA GLU A 31 12.04 2.07 -2.36
C GLU A 31 13.13 2.70 -1.50
N ASP A 32 12.78 3.72 -0.73
CA ASP A 32 13.74 4.43 0.12
C ASP A 32 14.31 3.51 1.20
N ASN A 33 13.47 2.69 1.81
CA ASN A 33 13.90 1.74 2.85
C ASN A 33 14.85 0.68 2.28
N TYR A 34 14.56 0.19 1.08
CA TYR A 34 15.44 -0.75 0.39
C TYR A 34 16.80 -0.12 0.06
N ASN A 35 16.79 1.06 -0.56
CA ASN A 35 17.99 1.74 -0.99
C ASN A 35 18.88 2.13 0.18
N ARG A 36 18.30 2.49 1.30
CA ARG A 36 19.05 2.81 2.51
C ARG A 36 19.83 1.62 3.05
N LYS A 37 19.27 0.42 2.92
CA LYS A 37 19.89 -0.83 3.39
C LYS A 37 20.80 -1.49 2.37
N HIS A 38 20.69 -1.14 1.09
CA HIS A 38 21.38 -1.81 0.00
C HIS A 38 22.14 -0.82 -0.88
N THR A 39 22.86 0.10 -0.26
CA THR A 39 23.54 1.20 -0.96
C THR A 39 24.64 0.76 -1.92
N ASN A 40 25.20 -0.43 -1.70
CA ASN A 40 26.30 -0.94 -2.53
C ASN A 40 25.85 -1.82 -3.68
N ARG A 41 24.56 -2.01 -3.85
CA ARG A 41 24.03 -2.82 -4.95
C ARG A 41 23.84 -1.99 -6.20
N ALA A 42 24.16 -2.59 -7.34
CA ALA A 42 23.86 -1.98 -8.63
C ALA A 42 22.36 -2.00 -8.87
N GLY A 43 21.81 -0.86 -9.28
CA GLY A 43 20.39 -0.72 -9.55
C GLY A 43 19.57 -0.51 -8.27
N SER A 44 18.38 0.00 -8.45
CA SER A 44 17.43 0.25 -7.38
C SER A 44 16.20 -0.63 -7.58
N LEU A 45 15.62 -1.06 -6.46
CA LEU A 45 14.34 -1.74 -6.49
C LEU A 45 13.25 -0.71 -6.70
N GLN A 46 12.36 -0.96 -7.65
CA GLN A 46 11.27 -0.04 -7.97
C GLN A 46 9.92 -0.69 -7.67
N TYR A 47 8.98 0.12 -7.24
CA TYR A 47 7.63 -0.28 -6.97
C TYR A 47 6.67 0.51 -7.85
N SER A 48 5.63 -0.15 -8.33
CA SER A 48 4.59 0.48 -9.15
C SER A 48 3.22 0.07 -8.64
N ILE A 49 2.21 0.81 -9.08
CA ILE A 49 0.82 0.56 -8.70
C ILE A 49 0.07 0.15 -9.95
N ARG A 50 -0.60 -1.01 -9.88
CA ARG A 50 -1.55 -1.44 -10.90
C ARG A 50 -2.94 -1.40 -10.29
N THR A 51 -3.75 -0.48 -10.76
CA THR A 51 -5.10 -0.29 -10.23
C THR A 51 -6.07 -1.18 -10.96
N GLY A 52 -6.73 -2.05 -10.21
CA GLY A 52 -7.81 -2.87 -10.68
C GLY A 52 -9.15 -2.35 -10.24
N ARG A 53 -10.16 -3.22 -10.33
CA ARG A 53 -11.53 -2.87 -10.00
C ARG A 53 -11.72 -2.51 -8.52
N LYS A 54 -11.08 -3.27 -7.64
CA LYS A 54 -11.23 -3.10 -6.20
C LYS A 54 -9.94 -2.67 -5.51
N TYR A 55 -8.79 -3.10 -6.02
CA TYR A 55 -7.52 -2.94 -5.34
C TYR A 55 -6.50 -2.17 -6.16
N HIS A 56 -5.64 -1.43 -5.45
CA HIS A 56 -4.34 -1.04 -5.96
C HIS A 56 -3.37 -2.17 -5.63
N LYS A 57 -2.82 -2.81 -6.64
CA LYS A 57 -1.77 -3.81 -6.44
C LYS A 57 -0.44 -3.10 -6.43
N ILE A 58 0.31 -3.26 -5.36
CA ILE A 58 1.70 -2.79 -5.28
C ILE A 58 2.58 -3.87 -5.87
N VAL A 59 3.29 -3.52 -6.94
CA VAL A 59 4.12 -4.46 -7.69
C VAL A 59 5.58 -4.10 -7.47
N GLU A 60 6.36 -5.08 -7.03
CA GLU A 60 7.81 -4.98 -6.86
C GLU A 60 8.48 -5.41 -8.15
N GLY A 61 9.30 -4.54 -8.72
CA GLY A 61 9.96 -4.82 -9.99
C GLY A 61 8.92 -5.02 -11.09
N GLU A 62 9.10 -6.06 -11.90
CA GLU A 62 8.26 -6.30 -13.06
C GLU A 62 7.17 -7.34 -12.86
N GLY A 63 7.21 -8.10 -11.78
CA GLY A 63 6.29 -9.22 -11.69
C GLY A 63 5.98 -9.78 -10.32
N THR A 64 6.33 -9.13 -9.23
CA THR A 64 6.03 -9.63 -7.88
C THR A 64 4.94 -8.78 -7.24
N ALA A 65 3.84 -9.42 -6.85
CA ALA A 65 2.81 -8.75 -6.07
C ALA A 65 3.32 -8.60 -4.63
N HIS A 66 3.50 -7.36 -4.19
CA HIS A 66 3.98 -7.06 -2.85
C HIS A 66 2.84 -6.93 -1.85
N ALA A 67 1.80 -6.21 -2.22
CA ALA A 67 0.64 -5.96 -1.36
C ALA A 67 -0.56 -5.54 -2.19
N PHE A 68 -1.74 -5.62 -1.59
CA PHE A 68 -2.97 -5.09 -2.17
C PHE A 68 -3.55 -4.05 -1.22
N VAL A 69 -4.03 -2.94 -1.76
CA VAL A 69 -4.70 -1.89 -1.00
C VAL A 69 -6.11 -1.72 -1.57
N ASP A 70 -7.12 -1.85 -0.72
CA ASP A 70 -8.49 -1.58 -1.13
C ASP A 70 -8.61 -0.09 -1.45
N LYS A 71 -8.94 0.24 -2.69
CA LYS A 71 -8.94 1.63 -3.15
C LYS A 71 -10.07 2.47 -2.56
N ASN A 72 -11.07 1.82 -1.97
CA ASN A 72 -12.21 2.51 -1.36
C ASN A 72 -12.08 2.68 0.15
N THR A 73 -11.23 1.88 0.80
CA THR A 73 -11.11 1.87 2.26
C THR A 73 -9.72 2.19 2.77
N GLY A 74 -8.68 1.93 1.97
CA GLY A 74 -7.29 2.07 2.41
C GLY A 74 -6.75 0.87 3.16
N GLU A 75 -7.53 -0.19 3.28
CA GLU A 75 -7.11 -1.41 3.96
C GLU A 75 -6.04 -2.14 3.16
N VAL A 76 -4.99 -2.57 3.84
CA VAL A 76 -3.82 -3.21 3.23
C VAL A 76 -3.83 -4.70 3.52
N TYR A 77 -3.59 -5.49 2.48
CA TYR A 77 -3.61 -6.95 2.53
C TYR A 77 -2.31 -7.53 2.03
N LYS A 78 -1.93 -8.66 2.62
CA LYS A 78 -0.87 -9.52 2.11
C LYS A 78 -1.36 -10.17 0.81
N PRO A 79 -0.50 -10.38 -0.20
CA PRO A 79 -0.92 -11.13 -1.38
C PRO A 79 -1.09 -12.62 -1.06
N ALA A 80 -2.15 -13.23 -1.60
CA ALA A 80 -2.27 -14.68 -1.66
C ALA A 80 -1.66 -15.20 -2.95
N SER A 81 -1.77 -14.42 -4.01
CA SER A 81 -1.25 -14.74 -5.34
C SER A 81 -1.01 -13.42 -6.09
N TRP A 82 -0.53 -13.54 -7.32
CA TRP A 82 -0.41 -12.38 -8.21
C TRP A 82 -1.75 -11.63 -8.37
N SER A 83 -2.86 -12.37 -8.38
CA SER A 83 -4.16 -11.82 -8.75
C SER A 83 -5.05 -11.44 -7.57
N SER A 84 -4.77 -11.93 -6.38
CA SER A 84 -5.70 -11.74 -5.26
C SER A 84 -5.02 -11.59 -3.92
N PRO A 85 -5.65 -10.81 -3.01
CA PRO A 85 -5.15 -10.68 -1.64
C PRO A 85 -5.51 -11.90 -0.79
N ALA A 86 -4.70 -12.14 0.23
CA ALA A 86 -5.03 -13.06 1.30
C ALA A 86 -6.08 -12.43 2.21
N LYS A 87 -6.84 -13.25 2.92
CA LYS A 87 -7.86 -12.78 3.84
C LYS A 87 -7.22 -12.08 5.05
N GLY A 88 -7.90 -11.07 5.53
CA GLY A 88 -7.52 -10.35 6.74
C GLY A 88 -6.77 -9.05 6.47
N VAL A 89 -7.31 -7.98 7.01
CA VAL A 89 -6.70 -6.65 6.93
C VAL A 89 -5.43 -6.65 7.76
N ARG A 90 -4.32 -6.22 7.17
CA ARG A 90 -3.05 -6.09 7.89
C ARG A 90 -2.85 -4.70 8.45
N PHE A 91 -3.19 -3.68 7.67
CA PHE A 91 -3.05 -2.28 8.05
C PHE A 91 -4.14 -1.47 7.38
N ASP A 92 -4.32 -0.24 7.86
CA ASP A 92 -5.25 0.71 7.25
C ASP A 92 -4.51 2.02 7.00
N LEU A 93 -4.34 2.40 5.74
CA LEU A 93 -3.62 3.61 5.36
C LEU A 93 -4.36 4.89 5.77
N ARG A 94 -5.64 4.82 6.08
CA ARG A 94 -6.39 5.97 6.56
C ARG A 94 -6.21 6.22 8.06
N ILE A 95 -5.61 5.29 8.77
CA ILE A 95 -5.25 5.47 10.18
C ILE A 95 -3.83 6.04 10.24
N ILE A 96 -3.70 7.25 10.74
CA ILE A 96 -2.44 8.01 10.71
C ILE A 96 -1.29 7.24 11.34
N LYS A 97 -1.49 6.66 12.52
CA LYS A 97 -0.44 5.92 13.23
C LYS A 97 0.03 4.69 12.47
N GLU A 98 -0.90 3.96 11.84
CA GLU A 98 -0.54 2.79 11.05
C GLU A 98 0.21 3.19 9.80
N ARG A 99 -0.24 4.25 9.13
CA ARG A 99 0.42 4.78 7.94
C ARG A 99 1.84 5.24 8.25
N GLU A 100 2.03 6.00 9.31
CA GLU A 100 3.35 6.47 9.72
C GLU A 100 4.29 5.32 10.05
N TRP A 101 3.80 4.31 10.76
CA TRP A 101 4.57 3.12 11.06
C TRP A 101 5.01 2.40 9.78
N LEU A 102 4.08 2.25 8.83
CA LEU A 102 4.37 1.60 7.55
C LEU A 102 5.46 2.34 6.78
N TYR A 103 5.40 3.66 6.71
CA TYR A 103 6.39 4.43 5.96
C TYR A 103 7.81 4.24 6.50
N GLU A 104 7.95 3.98 7.80
CA GLU A 104 9.26 3.71 8.39
C GLU A 104 9.67 2.25 8.31
N ASN A 105 8.73 1.32 8.39
CA ASN A 105 9.03 -0.08 8.65
C ASN A 105 8.72 -1.03 7.51
N ALA A 106 7.93 -0.64 6.52
CA ALA A 106 7.63 -1.50 5.39
C ALA A 106 8.92 -1.77 4.60
N GLU A 107 9.13 -3.02 4.22
CA GLU A 107 10.37 -3.41 3.57
C GLU A 107 10.10 -4.49 2.51
N PHE A 108 11.08 -4.72 1.65
CA PHE A 108 10.90 -5.48 0.41
C PHE A 108 10.55 -6.94 0.61
N THR A 109 10.90 -7.55 1.74
CA THR A 109 10.55 -8.94 1.99
C THR A 109 9.06 -9.15 2.22
N GLY A 110 8.34 -8.09 2.59
CA GLY A 110 6.92 -8.18 2.91
C GLY A 110 6.62 -8.86 4.23
N GLY A 111 7.64 -9.13 5.04
CA GLY A 111 7.46 -9.82 6.32
C GLY A 111 6.49 -9.11 7.27
N TYR A 112 6.44 -7.79 7.19
CA TYR A 112 5.53 -6.99 8.00
C TYR A 112 4.04 -7.28 7.72
N LEU A 113 3.73 -7.91 6.59
CA LEU A 113 2.35 -8.23 6.20
C LEU A 113 1.88 -9.61 6.66
N TYR A 114 2.79 -10.46 7.17
CA TYR A 114 2.40 -11.80 7.61
C TYR A 114 1.57 -11.77 8.89
N HIS A 115 1.84 -10.79 9.73
CA HIS A 115 1.02 -10.46 10.88
C HIS A 115 1.18 -8.98 11.13
N ASN A 116 0.24 -8.37 11.83
CA ASN A 116 0.31 -6.94 12.07
C ASN A 116 1.34 -6.63 13.15
N ALA A 117 2.55 -6.27 12.73
CA ALA A 117 3.65 -5.96 13.65
C ALA A 117 3.36 -4.75 14.54
N TYR A 118 2.55 -3.80 14.06
CA TYR A 118 2.16 -2.64 14.84
C TYR A 118 1.39 -3.03 16.10
N TYR A 119 0.44 -3.98 15.96
CA TYR A 119 -0.38 -4.43 17.08
C TYR A 119 0.29 -5.51 17.93
N THR A 120 1.34 -6.15 17.44
CA THR A 120 2.08 -7.15 18.22
C THR A 120 3.19 -6.54 19.05
N GLY A 121 3.46 -5.25 18.90
CA GLY A 121 4.51 -4.57 19.65
C GLY A 121 5.92 -4.90 19.18
N VAL A 122 6.06 -5.41 17.99
CA VAL A 122 7.36 -5.79 17.43
C VAL A 122 8.01 -4.63 16.71
#